data_c7ff5369fdfc8f72bb46c4081d3424c4
#
_entry.id   c7ff5369fdfc8f72bb46c4081d3424c4
#
_cell.length_a   1.000
_cell.length_b   1.000
_cell.length_c   1.000
_cell.angle_alpha   90.00
_cell.angle_beta   90.00
_cell.angle_gamma   90.00
#
_symmetry.space_group_name_H-M   'P 1'
#
loop_
_entity.id
_entity.type
_entity.pdbx_description
1 polymer ?
#
loop_
_entity_poly.entity_id
_entity_poly.type
_entity_poly.pdbx_seq_one_letter_code
_entity_poly.pdbx_strand_id
1 'polypeptide(L)'
;MAMLFPNVATTRDITVRVAVSYLAEQSDPSSERWFWSYHVRIENGSERAIQLLSRSWRIVDGRGTVHEVHGEGVVGEMPLIAPDGSFDYVSGCPLDTPSGSMSGSYRMVDEDGNAFDVAIPRFTLLSSVN
;
A
#
# COMPACT_ATOMS: atom_id res chain seq x y z
N MET A 1 -3.62 -16.13 -15.65
CA MET A 1 -4.10 -14.76 -15.84
C MET A 1 -3.29 -13.80 -14.99
N ALA A 2 -2.86 -12.71 -15.57
CA ALA A 2 -2.11 -11.70 -14.82
C ALA A 2 -3.04 -11.01 -13.82
N MET A 3 -2.51 -10.73 -12.63
CA MET A 3 -3.22 -9.95 -11.63
C MET A 3 -3.31 -8.50 -12.09
N LEU A 4 -4.48 -7.90 -11.91
CA LEU A 4 -4.70 -6.51 -12.26
C LEU A 4 -4.44 -5.61 -11.04
N PHE A 5 -3.59 -4.61 -11.24
CA PHE A 5 -3.31 -3.59 -10.24
C PHE A 5 -3.77 -2.24 -10.81
N PRO A 6 -5.02 -1.84 -10.52
CA PRO A 6 -5.57 -0.63 -11.13
C PRO A 6 -4.94 0.67 -10.64
N ASN A 7 -4.25 0.62 -9.48
CA ASN A 7 -3.65 1.81 -8.89
C ASN A 7 -2.13 1.71 -9.04
N VAL A 8 -1.52 2.69 -9.69
CA VAL A 8 -0.09 2.67 -10.02
C VAL A 8 0.52 4.05 -9.82
N ALA A 9 1.70 4.11 -9.21
CA ALA A 9 2.51 5.32 -9.12
C ALA A 9 3.97 4.96 -9.31
N THR A 10 4.72 5.83 -9.96
CA THR A 10 6.15 5.62 -10.19
C THR A 10 6.93 6.83 -9.68
N THR A 11 7.96 6.56 -8.87
CA THR A 11 8.89 7.55 -8.33
C THR A 11 10.30 7.06 -8.57
N ARG A 12 11.12 7.83 -9.28
CA ARG A 12 12.53 7.47 -9.55
C ARG A 12 12.69 6.04 -10.05
N ASP A 13 11.87 5.65 -11.03
CA ASP A 13 11.87 4.32 -11.63
C ASP A 13 11.44 3.19 -10.67
N ILE A 14 10.93 3.52 -9.50
CA ILE A 14 10.32 2.56 -8.59
C ILE A 14 8.80 2.65 -8.78
N THR A 15 8.19 1.55 -9.17
CA THR A 15 6.76 1.49 -9.43
C THR A 15 6.05 0.74 -8.32
N VAL A 16 5.02 1.38 -7.75
CA VAL A 16 4.18 0.77 -6.72
C VAL A 16 2.80 0.54 -7.33
N ARG A 17 2.35 -0.72 -7.28
CA ARG A 17 1.04 -1.15 -7.79
C ARG A 17 0.20 -1.66 -6.65
N VAL A 18 -1.07 -1.30 -6.61
CA VAL A 18 -1.97 -1.73 -5.54
C VAL A 18 -3.27 -2.26 -6.13
N ALA A 19 -3.69 -3.41 -5.62
CA ALA A 19 -5.00 -3.99 -5.87
C ALA A 19 -5.69 -4.18 -4.52
N VAL A 20 -6.93 -3.69 -4.39
CA VAL A 20 -7.68 -3.75 -3.14
C VAL A 20 -8.89 -4.66 -3.32
N SER A 21 -9.25 -5.39 -2.24
CA SER A 21 -10.41 -6.28 -2.23
C SER A 21 -11.20 -6.07 -0.95
N TYR A 22 -12.51 -5.90 -1.10
CA TYR A 22 -13.40 -5.88 0.05
C TYR A 22 -13.62 -7.31 0.57
N LEU A 23 -13.48 -7.49 1.88
CA LEU A 23 -13.61 -8.80 2.51
C LEU A 23 -14.97 -8.88 3.23
N ALA A 24 -16.03 -9.19 2.48
CA ALA A 24 -17.37 -9.25 3.01
C ALA A 24 -17.52 -10.26 4.15
N GLU A 25 -16.83 -11.40 4.04
CA GLU A 25 -16.91 -12.46 5.04
C GLU A 25 -16.24 -12.07 6.37
N GLN A 26 -15.31 -11.14 6.33
CA GLN A 26 -14.62 -10.67 7.53
C GLN A 26 -15.17 -9.35 8.03
N SER A 27 -16.16 -8.81 7.33
CA SER A 27 -16.82 -7.57 7.70
C SER A 27 -18.07 -7.85 8.51
N ASP A 28 -18.46 -6.89 9.34
CA ASP A 28 -19.70 -6.95 10.11
C ASP A 28 -20.35 -5.57 10.10
N PRO A 29 -21.09 -5.25 9.03
CA PRO A 29 -21.73 -3.93 8.89
C PRO A 29 -22.69 -3.60 10.02
N SER A 30 -23.34 -4.61 10.63
CA SER A 30 -24.25 -4.38 11.75
C SER A 30 -23.53 -3.88 12.99
N SER A 31 -22.22 -4.15 13.10
CA SER A 31 -21.36 -3.64 14.16
C SER A 31 -20.47 -2.49 13.67
N GLU A 32 -20.79 -1.93 12.51
CA GLU A 32 -20.03 -0.84 11.87
C GLU A 32 -18.57 -1.22 11.66
N ARG A 33 -18.34 -2.41 11.12
CA ARG A 33 -17.00 -2.92 10.81
C ARG A 33 -16.93 -3.37 9.37
N TRP A 34 -16.05 -2.73 8.62
CA TRP A 34 -15.77 -3.09 7.22
C TRP A 34 -14.28 -3.35 7.11
N PHE A 35 -13.93 -4.37 6.34
CA PHE A 35 -12.54 -4.83 6.24
C PHE A 35 -12.15 -5.04 4.78
N TRP A 36 -10.96 -4.58 4.41
CA TRP A 36 -10.38 -4.76 3.08
C TRP A 36 -9.00 -5.38 3.21
N SER A 37 -8.61 -6.14 2.19
CA SER A 37 -7.21 -6.48 1.99
C SER A 37 -6.68 -5.68 0.82
N TYR A 38 -5.39 -5.42 0.82
CA TYR A 38 -4.72 -4.80 -0.32
C TYR A 38 -3.42 -5.52 -0.60
N HIS A 39 -3.19 -5.78 -1.90
CA HIS A 39 -1.96 -6.38 -2.39
C HIS A 39 -1.12 -5.26 -2.99
N VAL A 40 0.12 -5.15 -2.53
CA VAL A 40 1.08 -4.18 -3.04
C VAL A 40 2.20 -4.91 -3.74
N ARG A 41 2.55 -4.44 -4.94
CA ARG A 41 3.70 -4.91 -5.67
C ARG A 41 4.63 -3.73 -5.91
N ILE A 42 5.89 -3.87 -5.50
CA ILE A 42 6.91 -2.85 -5.68
C ILE A 42 7.92 -3.38 -6.70
N GLU A 43 8.13 -2.63 -7.78
CA GLU A 43 9.03 -3.01 -8.87
C GLU A 43 10.18 -2.02 -8.95
N ASN A 44 11.40 -2.52 -8.91
CA ASN A 44 12.59 -1.68 -9.01
C ASN A 44 13.07 -1.63 -10.47
N GLY A 45 12.69 -0.58 -11.18
CA GLY A 45 13.16 -0.34 -12.55
C GLY A 45 14.43 0.50 -12.62
N SER A 46 15.09 0.75 -11.49
CA SER A 46 16.33 1.52 -11.46
C SER A 46 17.54 0.61 -11.63
N GLU A 47 18.72 1.21 -11.74
CA GLU A 47 19.97 0.48 -11.89
C GLU A 47 20.61 0.13 -10.54
N ARG A 48 19.99 0.52 -9.43
CA ARG A 48 20.53 0.34 -8.08
C ARG A 48 19.62 -0.52 -7.26
N ALA A 49 20.19 -1.34 -6.37
CA ALA A 49 19.40 -2.03 -5.38
C ALA A 49 18.82 -1.01 -4.39
N ILE A 50 17.61 -1.23 -3.94
CA ILE A 50 16.93 -0.37 -2.98
C ILE A 50 16.44 -1.21 -1.81
N GLN A 51 16.36 -0.58 -0.63
CA GLN A 51 15.80 -1.22 0.54
C GLN A 51 14.66 -0.37 1.09
N LEU A 52 13.52 -1.00 1.36
CA LEU A 52 12.40 -0.35 2.00
C LEU A 52 12.64 -0.30 3.50
N LEU A 53 12.64 0.89 4.08
CA LEU A 53 12.93 1.10 5.50
C LEU A 53 11.69 1.31 6.34
N SER A 54 10.76 2.11 5.84
CA SER A 54 9.55 2.45 6.61
C SER A 54 8.39 2.79 5.69
N ARG A 55 7.20 2.81 6.28
CA ARG A 55 5.96 3.14 5.59
C ARG A 55 5.22 4.25 6.32
N SER A 56 4.55 5.07 5.56
CA SER A 56 3.65 6.11 6.08
C SER A 56 2.34 6.02 5.32
N TRP A 57 1.25 5.83 6.04
CA TRP A 57 -0.09 5.73 5.48
C TRP A 57 -0.95 6.88 5.96
N ARG A 58 -1.77 7.37 5.05
CA ARG A 58 -2.83 8.32 5.35
C ARG A 58 -4.14 7.65 4.95
N ILE A 59 -4.98 7.39 5.92
CA ILE A 59 -6.25 6.70 5.74
C ILE A 59 -7.36 7.71 6.03
N VAL A 60 -8.24 7.92 5.07
CA VAL A 60 -9.38 8.83 5.23
C VAL A 60 -10.63 7.97 5.22
N ASP A 61 -11.41 7.99 6.30
CA ASP A 61 -12.64 7.22 6.37
C ASP A 61 -13.80 7.94 5.70
N GLY A 62 -14.98 7.31 5.66
CA GLY A 62 -16.14 7.86 4.99
C GLY A 62 -16.71 9.13 5.62
N ARG A 63 -16.30 9.47 6.83
CA ARG A 63 -16.68 10.72 7.50
C ARG A 63 -15.68 11.84 7.26
N GLY A 64 -14.58 11.53 6.56
CA GLY A 64 -13.50 12.49 6.35
C GLY A 64 -12.47 12.53 7.47
N THR A 65 -12.56 11.64 8.45
CA THR A 65 -11.58 11.56 9.52
C THR A 65 -10.28 10.95 8.97
N VAL A 66 -9.16 11.60 9.28
CA VAL A 66 -7.84 11.20 8.82
C VAL A 66 -7.13 10.43 9.91
N HIS A 67 -6.63 9.25 9.56
CA HIS A 67 -5.80 8.42 10.42
C HIS A 67 -4.44 8.27 9.77
N GLU A 68 -3.38 8.56 10.51
CA GLU A 68 -2.01 8.40 10.00
C GLU A 68 -1.34 7.26 10.72
N VAL A 69 -0.66 6.41 9.95
CA VAL A 69 0.05 5.24 10.44
C VAL A 69 1.47 5.27 9.93
N HIS A 70 2.43 5.17 10.85
CA HIS A 70 3.85 5.12 10.52
C HIS A 70 4.44 3.88 11.16
N GLY A 71 5.34 3.22 10.44
CA GLY A 71 6.00 2.04 10.98
C GLY A 71 7.20 1.63 10.16
N GLU A 72 8.05 0.80 10.76
CA GLU A 72 9.23 0.27 10.09
C GLU A 72 8.84 -0.92 9.21
N GLY A 73 9.39 -0.93 7.99
CA GLY A 73 9.19 -2.04 7.07
C GLY A 73 7.75 -2.26 6.64
N VAL A 74 7.51 -3.42 6.09
CA VAL A 74 6.18 -3.90 5.69
C VAL A 74 6.05 -5.36 6.07
N VAL A 75 4.94 -5.73 6.72
CA VAL A 75 4.66 -7.09 7.21
C VAL A 75 5.87 -7.74 7.89
N GLY A 76 6.58 -6.97 8.71
CA GLY A 76 7.73 -7.46 9.48
C GLY A 76 9.04 -7.55 8.71
N GLU A 77 9.11 -7.00 7.50
CA GLU A 77 10.31 -7.07 6.68
C GLU A 77 10.75 -5.70 6.19
N MET A 78 12.06 -5.56 5.96
CA MET A 78 12.65 -4.43 5.26
C MET A 78 13.28 -4.96 3.97
N PRO A 79 12.47 -5.22 2.94
CA PRO A 79 12.97 -5.95 1.78
C PRO A 79 14.01 -5.18 1.00
N LEU A 80 15.04 -5.91 0.56
CA LEU A 80 16.04 -5.42 -0.38
C LEU A 80 15.60 -5.87 -1.76
N ILE A 81 15.44 -4.93 -2.68
CA ILE A 81 14.93 -5.20 -4.02
C ILE A 81 16.03 -4.88 -5.02
N ALA A 82 16.51 -5.92 -5.71
CA ALA A 82 17.55 -5.77 -6.73
C ALA A 82 17.02 -5.03 -7.95
N PRO A 83 17.91 -4.46 -8.80
CA PRO A 83 17.47 -3.94 -10.09
C PRO A 83 16.69 -4.98 -10.88
N ASP A 84 15.58 -4.57 -11.48
CA ASP A 84 14.62 -5.42 -12.19
C ASP A 84 13.89 -6.42 -11.29
N GLY A 85 14.11 -6.35 -9.99
CA GLY A 85 13.40 -7.18 -9.02
C GLY A 85 12.09 -6.56 -8.56
N SER A 86 11.34 -7.36 -7.82
CA SER A 86 10.07 -6.92 -7.25
C SER A 86 9.85 -7.54 -5.88
N PHE A 87 8.95 -6.92 -5.12
CA PHE A 87 8.53 -7.41 -3.81
C PHE A 87 7.02 -7.24 -3.69
N ASP A 88 6.34 -8.29 -3.26
CA ASP A 88 4.89 -8.29 -3.07
C ASP A 88 4.54 -8.55 -1.62
N TYR A 89 3.49 -7.89 -1.13
CA TYR A 89 2.93 -8.23 0.17
C TYR A 89 1.43 -7.94 0.18
N VAL A 90 0.73 -8.56 1.12
CA VAL A 90 -0.69 -8.36 1.35
C VAL A 90 -0.89 -7.91 2.79
N SER A 91 -1.73 -6.92 2.98
CA SER A 91 -2.07 -6.44 4.32
C SER A 91 -3.56 -6.10 4.35
N GLY A 92 -4.05 -5.65 5.48
CA GLY A 92 -5.46 -5.35 5.65
C GLY A 92 -5.71 -3.99 6.26
N CYS A 93 -6.91 -3.46 6.02
CA CYS A 93 -7.34 -2.19 6.59
C CYS A 93 -8.78 -2.32 7.07
N PRO A 94 -9.04 -2.18 8.37
CA PRO A 94 -10.39 -2.07 8.90
C PRO A 94 -10.83 -0.62 8.94
N LEU A 95 -12.12 -0.38 8.67
CA LEU A 95 -12.74 0.93 8.89
C LEU A 95 -14.05 0.76 9.63
N ASP A 96 -14.49 1.82 10.27
CA ASP A 96 -15.81 1.91 10.90
C ASP A 96 -16.83 2.63 10.00
N THR A 97 -16.50 2.78 8.74
CA THR A 97 -17.36 3.35 7.69
C THR A 97 -17.30 2.44 6.46
N PRO A 98 -18.36 2.45 5.61
CA PRO A 98 -18.41 1.56 4.45
C PRO A 98 -17.51 1.97 3.29
N SER A 99 -16.84 3.10 3.41
CA SER A 99 -15.93 3.58 2.36
C SER A 99 -14.81 4.40 2.96
N GLY A 100 -13.76 4.60 2.17
CA GLY A 100 -12.65 5.44 2.54
C GLY A 100 -11.60 5.46 1.45
N SER A 101 -10.41 5.93 1.79
CA SER A 101 -9.28 5.93 0.88
C SER A 101 -7.97 5.76 1.63
N MET A 102 -6.96 5.31 0.92
CA MET A 102 -5.60 5.17 1.45
C MET A 102 -4.62 5.81 0.47
N SER A 103 -3.60 6.44 1.02
CA SER A 103 -2.46 6.94 0.27
C SER A 103 -1.25 6.94 1.19
N GLY A 104 -0.08 7.15 0.65
CA GLY A 104 1.10 7.19 1.50
C GLY A 104 2.40 7.15 0.74
N SER A 105 3.44 6.76 1.44
CA SER A 105 4.78 6.66 0.87
C SER A 105 5.59 5.60 1.61
N TYR A 106 6.63 5.13 0.92
CA TYR A 106 7.69 4.32 1.52
C TYR A 106 8.96 5.14 1.58
N ARG A 107 9.67 5.06 2.70
CA ARG A 107 11.02 5.57 2.80
C ARG A 107 11.97 4.48 2.35
N MET A 108 12.79 4.77 1.36
CA MET A 108 13.73 3.80 0.79
C MET A 108 15.13 4.37 0.81
N VAL A 109 16.12 3.49 0.73
CA VAL A 109 17.51 3.85 0.63
C VAL A 109 18.14 3.05 -0.50
N ASP A 110 19.00 3.69 -1.30
CA ASP A 110 19.72 2.99 -2.36
C ASP A 110 21.06 2.44 -1.81
N GLU A 111 21.78 1.72 -2.66
CA GLU A 111 23.04 1.08 -2.26
C GLU A 111 24.17 2.07 -1.97
N ASP A 112 24.01 3.35 -2.33
CA ASP A 112 24.94 4.42 -2.02
C ASP A 112 24.60 5.14 -0.71
N GLY A 113 23.52 4.71 -0.03
CA GLY A 113 23.09 5.32 1.21
C GLY A 113 22.18 6.54 1.04
N ASN A 114 21.72 6.82 -0.16
CA ASN A 114 20.81 7.95 -0.41
C ASN A 114 19.37 7.55 -0.09
N ALA A 115 18.73 8.27 0.83
CA ALA A 115 17.36 8.03 1.22
C ALA A 115 16.41 8.89 0.41
N PHE A 116 15.25 8.33 0.08
CA PHE A 116 14.23 9.03 -0.70
C PHE A 116 12.86 8.42 -0.42
N ASP A 117 11.79 9.17 -0.73
CA ASP A 117 10.44 8.71 -0.56
C ASP A 117 9.87 8.26 -1.90
N VAL A 118 9.13 7.13 -1.87
CA VAL A 118 8.46 6.57 -3.04
C VAL A 118 6.96 6.63 -2.77
N ALA A 119 6.21 7.24 -3.68
CA ALA A 119 4.78 7.41 -3.51
C ALA A 119 4.03 6.09 -3.65
N ILE A 120 3.07 5.88 -2.76
CA ILE A 120 2.06 4.83 -2.90
C ILE A 120 0.87 5.48 -3.60
N PRO A 121 0.31 4.89 -4.67
CA PRO A 121 -0.84 5.51 -5.33
C PRO A 121 -2.03 5.56 -4.38
N ARG A 122 -2.81 6.64 -4.47
CA ARG A 122 -4.05 6.72 -3.71
C ARG A 122 -5.05 5.72 -4.28
N PHE A 123 -5.72 4.97 -3.41
CA PHE A 123 -6.78 4.06 -3.83
C PHE A 123 -7.98 4.17 -2.90
N THR A 124 -9.14 3.84 -3.43
CA THR A 124 -10.39 3.92 -2.68
C THR A 124 -10.73 2.57 -2.06
N LEU A 125 -11.40 2.64 -0.91
CA LEU A 125 -11.93 1.48 -0.20
C LEU A 125 -13.45 1.55 -0.31
N LEU A 126 -14.05 0.60 -1.03
CA LEU A 126 -15.49 0.56 -1.25
C LEU A 126 -16.03 -0.79 -0.83
N SER A 127 -17.06 -0.78 0.00
CA SER A 127 -17.70 -2.01 0.49
C SER A 127 -18.76 -2.53 -0.48
N SER A 128 -19.28 -1.67 -1.35
CA SER A 128 -20.28 -2.06 -2.32
C SER A 128 -19.64 -2.33 -3.67
N VAL A 129 -20.04 -3.42 -4.30
CA VAL A 129 -19.57 -3.79 -5.63
C VAL A 129 -20.68 -3.70 -6.67
N ASN A 130 -21.82 -3.21 -6.27
CA ASN A 130 -22.98 -3.06 -7.16
C ASN A 130 -23.10 -1.66 -7.69
#